data_3ed3463a52010bbee4b304e0114e8661
#
_entry.id   3ed3463a52010bbee4b304e0114e8661
#
_cell.length_a   1.000
_cell.length_b   1.000
_cell.length_c   1.000
_cell.angle_alpha   90.00
_cell.angle_beta   90.00
_cell.angle_gamma   90.00
#
_symmetry.space_group_name_H-M   'P 1'
#
loop_
_entity.id
_entity.type
_entity.pdbx_description
1 polymer ?
#
loop_
_entity_poly.entity_id
_entity_poly.type
_entity_poly.pdbx_seq_one_letter_code
_entity_poly.pdbx_strand_id
1 'polypeptide(L)'
;MSQFFNSDVVRDAVVELSEMQHKIVMQMQTMHIMTSDQRKNHLQEMKAFLEKQKLFFFRMSLVKDEEVDLIKKKLIESAKMFGYDEIDDMNKFFDRLDQTISEIESNIDNC
;
A
#
# COMPACT_ATOMS: atom_id res chain seq x y z
N MET A 1 13.31 -17.98 -11.16
CA MET A 1 12.94 -17.02 -10.09
C MET A 1 13.32 -15.61 -10.52
N SER A 2 12.46 -14.64 -10.24
CA SER A 2 12.68 -13.25 -10.65
C SER A 2 13.89 -12.63 -9.95
N GLN A 3 14.75 -11.94 -10.70
CA GLN A 3 15.87 -11.20 -10.12
C GLN A 3 15.40 -10.08 -9.18
N PHE A 4 14.24 -9.50 -9.46
CA PHE A 4 13.65 -8.48 -8.61
C PHE A 4 13.44 -9.00 -7.18
N PHE A 5 12.83 -10.17 -7.03
CA PHE A 5 12.54 -10.75 -5.72
C PHE A 5 13.75 -11.44 -5.07
N ASN A 6 14.88 -11.58 -5.80
CA ASN A 6 16.11 -12.08 -5.23
C ASN A 6 17.00 -11.00 -4.63
N SER A 7 16.68 -9.73 -4.85
CA SER A 7 17.40 -8.60 -4.26
C SER A 7 17.16 -8.52 -2.77
N ASP A 8 18.21 -8.35 -1.97
CA ASP A 8 18.10 -8.16 -0.53
C ASP A 8 17.30 -6.90 -0.19
N VAL A 9 17.47 -5.83 -0.99
CA VAL A 9 16.73 -4.58 -0.82
C VAL A 9 15.21 -4.82 -0.97
N VAL A 10 14.82 -5.61 -1.98
CA VAL A 10 13.41 -5.94 -2.22
C VAL A 10 12.85 -6.82 -1.11
N ARG A 11 13.61 -7.83 -0.67
CA ARG A 11 13.19 -8.71 0.43
C ARG A 11 12.99 -7.91 1.71
N ASP A 12 13.91 -7.01 2.03
CA ASP A 12 13.79 -6.14 3.20
C ASP A 12 12.55 -5.24 3.10
N ALA A 13 12.27 -4.71 1.90
CA ALA A 13 11.08 -3.90 1.67
C ALA A 13 9.79 -4.71 1.87
N VAL A 14 9.74 -5.96 1.40
CA VAL A 14 8.58 -6.84 1.59
C VAL A 14 8.36 -7.12 3.08
N VAL A 15 9.43 -7.42 3.83
CA VAL A 15 9.36 -7.67 5.27
C VAL A 15 8.84 -6.42 5.98
N GLU A 16 9.40 -5.25 5.68
CA GLU A 16 8.99 -3.98 6.28
C GLU A 16 7.51 -3.69 6.02
N LEU A 17 7.07 -3.83 4.75
CA LEU A 17 5.67 -3.62 4.40
C LEU A 17 4.74 -4.59 5.11
N SER A 18 5.14 -5.85 5.25
CA SER A 18 4.35 -6.86 5.96
C SER A 18 4.20 -6.52 7.45
N GLU A 19 5.28 -6.06 8.08
CA GLU A 19 5.26 -5.66 9.49
C GLU A 19 4.39 -4.42 9.69
N MET A 20 4.50 -3.42 8.81
CA MET A 20 3.67 -2.22 8.86
C MET A 20 2.19 -2.55 8.67
N GLN A 21 1.89 -3.42 7.70
CA GLN A 21 0.52 -3.86 7.46
C GLN A 21 -0.07 -4.55 8.67
N HIS A 22 0.68 -5.45 9.29
CA HIS A 22 0.24 -6.15 10.50
C HIS A 22 -0.08 -5.19 11.62
N LYS A 23 0.79 -4.21 11.87
CA LYS A 23 0.59 -3.19 12.90
C LYS A 23 -0.67 -2.38 12.64
N ILE A 24 -0.87 -1.94 11.39
CA ILE A 24 -2.04 -1.15 11.01
C ILE A 24 -3.33 -1.95 11.21
N VAL A 25 -3.35 -3.22 10.80
CA VAL A 25 -4.52 -4.10 10.98
C VAL A 25 -4.84 -4.26 12.46
N MET A 26 -3.83 -4.45 13.31
CA MET A 26 -4.03 -4.57 14.76
C MET A 26 -4.59 -3.26 15.35
N GLN A 27 -4.10 -2.11 14.90
CA GLN A 27 -4.58 -0.80 15.35
C GLN A 27 -6.03 -0.57 14.94
N MET A 28 -6.43 -1.03 13.74
CA MET A 28 -7.82 -0.87 13.26
C MET A 28 -8.83 -1.54 14.18
N GLN A 29 -8.45 -2.60 14.87
CA GLN A 29 -9.34 -3.31 15.80
C GLN A 29 -9.68 -2.48 17.03
N THR A 30 -8.86 -1.51 17.38
CA THR A 30 -9.03 -0.67 18.56
C THR A 30 -9.34 0.80 18.23
N MET A 31 -9.61 1.12 16.96
CA MET A 31 -9.87 2.51 16.53
C MET A 31 -11.02 3.16 17.31
N HIS A 32 -12.04 2.39 17.64
CA HIS A 32 -13.23 2.89 18.32
C HIS A 32 -12.97 3.38 19.75
N ILE A 33 -11.85 2.94 20.35
CA ILE A 33 -11.45 3.36 21.71
C ILE A 33 -10.22 4.27 21.72
N MET A 34 -9.72 4.64 20.55
CA MET A 34 -8.55 5.52 20.45
C MET A 34 -8.90 6.96 20.82
N THR A 35 -7.95 7.63 21.50
CA THR A 35 -7.99 9.08 21.66
C THR A 35 -7.74 9.76 20.33
N SER A 36 -8.00 11.08 20.28
CA SER A 36 -7.72 11.89 19.08
C SER A 36 -6.24 11.78 18.65
N ASP A 37 -5.32 11.87 19.60
CA ASP A 37 -3.88 11.76 19.33
C ASP A 37 -3.51 10.37 18.80
N GLN A 38 -4.09 9.32 19.37
CA GLN A 38 -3.85 7.94 18.91
C GLN A 38 -4.36 7.74 17.49
N ARG A 39 -5.54 8.26 17.15
CA ARG A 39 -6.09 8.21 15.80
C ARG A 39 -5.19 8.93 14.80
N LYS A 40 -4.70 10.10 15.18
CA LYS A 40 -3.80 10.89 14.35
C LYS A 40 -2.51 10.12 14.05
N ASN A 41 -1.92 9.49 15.06
CA ASN A 41 -0.73 8.65 14.89
C ASN A 41 -1.02 7.46 13.99
N HIS A 42 -2.17 6.82 14.16
CA HIS A 42 -2.59 5.70 13.31
C HIS A 42 -2.71 6.13 11.85
N LEU A 43 -3.34 7.27 11.58
CA LEU A 43 -3.49 7.81 10.23
C LEU A 43 -2.13 8.14 9.60
N GLN A 44 -1.20 8.69 10.39
CA GLN A 44 0.16 8.97 9.91
C GLN A 44 0.90 7.70 9.55
N GLU A 45 0.73 6.63 10.32
CA GLU A 45 1.33 5.32 10.03
C GLU A 45 0.72 4.70 8.78
N MET A 46 -0.59 4.82 8.59
CA MET A 46 -1.26 4.38 7.36
C MET A 46 -0.73 5.11 6.14
N LYS A 47 -0.58 6.42 6.25
CA LYS A 47 -0.03 7.24 5.17
C LYS A 47 1.39 6.77 4.81
N ALA A 48 2.26 6.60 5.80
CA ALA A 48 3.62 6.13 5.59
C ALA A 48 3.66 4.75 4.93
N PHE A 49 2.78 3.84 5.36
CA PHE A 49 2.65 2.51 4.76
C PHE A 49 2.26 2.62 3.28
N LEU A 50 1.25 3.42 2.95
CA LEU A 50 0.77 3.55 1.58
C LEU A 50 1.82 4.20 0.67
N GLU A 51 2.58 5.18 1.18
CA GLU A 51 3.66 5.80 0.42
C GLU A 51 4.78 4.80 0.12
N LYS A 52 5.15 3.97 1.08
CA LYS A 52 6.16 2.91 0.89
C LYS A 52 5.66 1.83 -0.06
N GLN A 53 4.39 1.44 0.08
CA GLN A 53 3.76 0.48 -0.81
C GLN A 53 3.74 1.00 -2.25
N LYS A 54 3.39 2.26 -2.44
CA LYS A 54 3.40 2.91 -3.75
C LYS A 54 4.79 2.87 -4.36
N LEU A 55 5.81 3.24 -3.61
CA LEU A 55 7.19 3.23 -4.08
C LEU A 55 7.63 1.81 -4.49
N PHE A 56 7.29 0.82 -3.68
CA PHE A 56 7.60 -0.58 -3.96
C PHE A 56 6.94 -1.02 -5.27
N PHE A 57 5.65 -0.76 -5.44
CA PHE A 57 4.92 -1.14 -6.66
C PHE A 57 5.40 -0.36 -7.87
N PHE A 58 5.79 0.91 -7.70
CA PHE A 58 6.37 1.68 -8.79
C PHE A 58 7.67 1.04 -9.28
N ARG A 59 8.56 0.67 -8.37
CA ARG A 59 9.81 -0.03 -8.73
C ARG A 59 9.52 -1.35 -9.43
N MET A 60 8.57 -2.09 -8.92
CA MET A 60 8.13 -3.35 -9.53
C MET A 60 7.60 -3.12 -10.95
N SER A 61 6.89 -2.01 -11.19
CA SER A 61 6.30 -1.72 -12.49
C SER A 61 7.35 -1.44 -13.58
N LEU A 62 8.57 -1.07 -13.19
CA LEU A 62 9.67 -0.81 -14.11
C LEU A 62 10.40 -2.08 -14.53
N VAL A 63 10.14 -3.20 -13.88
CA VAL A 63 10.82 -4.48 -14.17
C VAL A 63 10.06 -5.21 -15.26
N LYS A 64 10.79 -5.65 -16.29
CA LYS A 64 10.25 -6.47 -17.38
C LYS A 64 10.58 -7.92 -17.11
N ASP A 65 9.70 -8.60 -16.38
CA ASP A 65 9.87 -9.97 -15.93
C ASP A 65 8.49 -10.64 -15.84
N GLU A 66 8.38 -11.87 -16.34
CA GLU A 66 7.11 -12.58 -16.41
C GLU A 66 6.49 -12.81 -15.02
N GLU A 67 7.29 -13.13 -14.01
CA GLU A 67 6.79 -13.31 -12.65
C GLU A 67 6.24 -12.00 -12.08
N VAL A 68 6.94 -10.89 -12.36
CA VAL A 68 6.50 -9.56 -11.93
C VAL A 68 5.22 -9.17 -12.65
N ASP A 69 5.12 -9.45 -13.95
CA ASP A 69 3.91 -9.16 -14.73
C ASP A 69 2.69 -9.93 -14.20
N LEU A 70 2.88 -11.18 -13.78
CA LEU A 70 1.82 -11.96 -13.15
C LEU A 70 1.34 -11.33 -11.84
N ILE A 71 2.28 -10.84 -11.03
CA ILE A 71 1.96 -10.18 -9.76
C ILE A 71 1.19 -8.88 -10.00
N LYS A 72 1.62 -8.07 -10.98
CA LYS A 72 0.89 -6.84 -11.38
C LYS A 72 -0.55 -7.17 -11.76
N LYS A 73 -0.73 -8.23 -12.56
CA LYS A 73 -2.05 -8.66 -13.00
C LYS A 73 -2.92 -9.08 -11.83
N LYS A 74 -2.36 -9.83 -10.88
CA LYS A 74 -3.08 -10.26 -9.67
C LYS A 74 -3.47 -9.07 -8.80
N LEU A 75 -2.62 -8.06 -8.70
CA LEU A 75 -2.93 -6.83 -7.96
C LEU A 75 -4.13 -6.11 -8.56
N ILE A 76 -4.16 -5.98 -9.88
CA ILE A 76 -5.25 -5.34 -10.60
C ILE A 76 -6.55 -6.13 -10.42
N GLU A 77 -6.49 -7.45 -10.55
CA GLU A 77 -7.64 -8.33 -10.33
C GLU A 77 -8.17 -8.22 -8.90
N SER A 78 -7.27 -8.17 -7.91
CA SER A 78 -7.66 -7.99 -6.51
C SER A 78 -8.37 -6.67 -6.29
N ALA A 79 -7.86 -5.58 -6.88
CA ALA A 79 -8.49 -4.27 -6.78
C ALA A 79 -9.92 -4.30 -7.34
N LYS A 80 -10.13 -4.97 -8.47
CA LYS A 80 -11.46 -5.12 -9.07
C LYS A 80 -12.40 -5.88 -8.15
N MET A 81 -11.91 -6.93 -7.48
CA MET A 81 -12.72 -7.72 -6.54
C MET A 81 -13.19 -6.90 -5.34
N PHE A 82 -12.43 -5.87 -4.95
CA PHE A 82 -12.81 -4.95 -3.87
C PHE A 82 -13.64 -3.77 -4.35
N GLY A 83 -14.14 -3.79 -5.58
CA GLY A 83 -15.05 -2.77 -6.11
C GLY A 83 -14.37 -1.62 -6.84
N TYR A 84 -13.07 -1.71 -7.09
CA TYR A 84 -12.34 -0.68 -7.84
C TYR A 84 -12.29 -1.04 -9.32
N ASP A 85 -13.45 -1.12 -9.96
CA ASP A 85 -13.60 -1.55 -11.36
C ASP A 85 -12.87 -0.62 -12.34
N GLU A 86 -12.63 0.63 -11.97
CA GLU A 86 -11.88 1.59 -12.77
C GLU A 86 -10.38 1.30 -12.84
N ILE A 87 -9.88 0.40 -11.98
CA ILE A 87 -8.45 0.06 -11.94
C ILE A 87 -8.19 -1.08 -12.92
N ASP A 88 -7.78 -0.75 -14.14
CA ASP A 88 -7.45 -1.72 -15.18
C ASP A 88 -5.97 -1.73 -15.56
N ASP A 89 -5.17 -0.83 -15.01
CA ASP A 89 -3.72 -0.81 -15.20
C ASP A 89 -3.02 -0.24 -13.96
N MET A 90 -1.67 -0.31 -13.95
CA MET A 90 -0.87 0.14 -12.81
C MET A 90 -0.92 1.66 -12.61
N ASN A 91 -1.11 2.44 -13.67
CA ASN A 91 -1.21 3.89 -13.56
C ASN A 91 -2.46 4.28 -12.76
N LYS A 92 -3.59 3.66 -13.06
CA LYS A 92 -4.83 3.88 -12.30
C LYS A 92 -4.69 3.41 -10.86
N PHE A 93 -3.97 2.32 -10.64
CA PHE A 93 -3.67 1.82 -9.30
C PHE A 93 -2.90 2.88 -8.49
N PHE A 94 -1.87 3.50 -9.08
CA PHE A 94 -1.10 4.56 -8.43
C PHE A 94 -1.94 5.81 -8.18
N ASP A 95 -2.80 6.18 -9.11
CA ASP A 95 -3.71 7.32 -8.95
C ASP A 95 -4.65 7.08 -7.76
N ARG A 96 -5.14 5.86 -7.61
CA ARG A 96 -6.01 5.50 -6.47
C ARG A 96 -5.26 5.56 -5.15
N LEU A 97 -4.01 5.10 -5.12
CA LEU A 97 -3.17 5.21 -3.93
C LEU A 97 -2.94 6.67 -3.55
N ASP A 98 -2.62 7.53 -4.54
CA ASP A 98 -2.42 8.96 -4.31
C ASP A 98 -3.69 9.62 -3.75
N GLN A 99 -4.84 9.27 -4.28
CA GLN A 99 -6.12 9.77 -3.80
C GLN A 99 -6.36 9.36 -2.35
N THR A 100 -6.11 8.10 -2.02
CA THR A 100 -6.26 7.58 -0.66
C THR A 100 -5.31 8.28 0.31
N ILE A 101 -4.05 8.49 -0.10
CA ILE A 101 -3.06 9.22 0.71
C ILE A 101 -3.55 10.65 0.99
N SER A 102 -4.07 11.34 -0.02
CA SER A 102 -4.61 12.69 0.13
C SER A 102 -5.80 12.75 1.08
N GLU A 103 -6.69 11.77 1.02
CA GLU A 103 -7.83 11.65 1.93
C GLU A 103 -7.35 11.46 3.37
N ILE A 104 -6.33 10.64 3.60
CA ILE A 104 -5.74 10.41 4.92
C ILE A 104 -5.11 11.70 5.45
N GLU A 105 -4.36 12.44 4.62
CA GLU A 105 -3.77 13.72 5.00
C GLU A 105 -4.84 14.71 5.46
N SER A 106 -5.94 14.80 4.72
CA SER A 106 -7.07 15.65 5.07
C SER A 106 -7.66 15.26 6.43
N ASN A 107 -7.80 13.96 6.70
CA ASN A 107 -8.31 13.47 7.97
C ASN A 107 -7.35 13.77 9.13
N ILE A 108 -6.05 13.70 8.91
CA ILE A 108 -5.04 14.08 9.92
C ILE A 108 -5.20 15.55 10.30
N ASP A 109 -5.36 16.43 9.29
CA ASP A 109 -5.49 17.86 9.52
C ASP A 109 -6.78 18.23 10.27
N ASN A 110 -7.80 17.37 10.17
CA ASN A 110 -9.10 17.59 10.80
C ASN A 110 -9.26 16.87 12.16
N CYS A 111 -8.23 16.19 12.61
CA CYS A 111 -8.26 15.50 13.91
C CYS A 111 -8.04 16.42 15.12
#